data_8f007ae238dac468eaf5751e1be61e18
#
_entry.id   8f007ae238dac468eaf5751e1be61e18
#
_cell.length_a   1.000
_cell.length_b   1.000
_cell.length_c   1.000
_cell.angle_alpha   90.00
_cell.angle_beta   90.00
_cell.angle_gamma   90.00
#
_symmetry.space_group_name_H-M   'P 1'
#
loop_
_entity.id
_entity.type
_entity.pdbx_description
1 polymer ?
#
loop_
_entity_poly.entity_id
_entity_poly.type
_entity_poly.pdbx_seq_one_letter_code
_entity_poly.pdbx_strand_id
1 'polypeptide(L)'
;LFERSFKIDFVKIIYTGEKLNLMNKLLTLTLGCLLLIPQLVPAAEVNILSERQEFLLRPFLKAFEENTGIKANVVYLKKGSLERLKQQPGAVDALLTVDISNLTAIAEAGLFQPVNSSVINKNVPSNYRDPKGLWSALTARGRVIYYSKDRVKLSELSTYEALADAKFAKRICTRSGYHKYNVALISSMIAEHGVAAAKNWLQGLKNNLARKPQGNDRGQVKAIYQGQCDVAIGNTYYMGKMLERDDQREWAASVGIFFPNQNDRGTHMNVSGGAVTRDAVNKNEAVRLLEFLSGDLAQYMYAQVNHEYPVKEGVSYSGIVSSFGSSQEGVKKGIFKQDKRNLSEIGSYRKKAIQILDEVNYDK
;
A
#
# COMPACT_ATOMS: atom_id res chain seq x y z
N LEU A 1 -50.54 46.20 -12.35
CA LEU A 1 -50.91 46.67 -13.68
C LEU A 1 -50.47 45.69 -14.71
N PHE A 2 -51.51 45.15 -15.41
CA PHE A 2 -51.62 44.31 -16.55
C PHE A 2 -51.83 42.81 -16.30
N GLU A 3 -53.02 42.51 -15.81
CA GLU A 3 -53.78 41.33 -16.24
C GLU A 3 -54.31 41.59 -17.68
N ARG A 4 -53.99 40.69 -18.61
CA ARG A 4 -54.77 40.49 -19.81
C ARG A 4 -55.13 39.03 -19.94
N SER A 5 -56.41 38.82 -19.67
CA SER A 5 -57.23 37.66 -19.93
C SER A 5 -57.07 37.17 -21.37
N PHE A 6 -56.69 35.90 -21.57
CA PHE A 6 -56.89 35.14 -22.79
C PHE A 6 -58.16 34.29 -22.61
N LYS A 7 -59.30 34.83 -22.98
CA LYS A 7 -60.47 34.01 -23.26
C LYS A 7 -60.30 33.42 -24.64
N ILE A 8 -60.03 32.13 -24.71
CA ILE A 8 -60.09 31.34 -25.97
C ILE A 8 -61.55 30.89 -26.10
N ASP A 9 -62.22 31.39 -27.15
CA ASP A 9 -63.57 30.97 -27.54
C ASP A 9 -63.59 29.51 -28.03
N PHE A 10 -64.11 28.63 -27.21
CA PHE A 10 -64.12 27.16 -27.39
C PHE A 10 -65.26 26.66 -28.27
N VAL A 11 -65.93 27.52 -29.04
CA VAL A 11 -67.21 27.13 -29.71
C VAL A 11 -67.16 27.04 -31.25
N LYS A 12 -65.98 27.17 -31.87
CA LYS A 12 -65.95 27.15 -33.39
C LYS A 12 -64.91 26.21 -34.03
N ILE A 13 -64.49 25.14 -33.32
CA ILE A 13 -63.59 24.11 -33.90
C ILE A 13 -64.30 22.72 -33.86
N ILE A 14 -65.50 22.66 -34.35
CA ILE A 14 -66.19 21.38 -34.56
C ILE A 14 -66.66 21.37 -36.02
N TYR A 15 -65.92 20.77 -36.89
CA TYR A 15 -66.17 20.52 -38.33
C TYR A 15 -65.15 21.19 -39.29
N THR A 16 -63.87 20.82 -39.22
CA THR A 16 -63.04 20.79 -40.43
C THR A 16 -61.84 19.86 -40.13
N GLY A 17 -61.31 19.22 -41.16
CA GLY A 17 -60.23 18.21 -41.11
C GLY A 17 -58.90 18.63 -40.51
N GLU A 18 -58.80 19.79 -39.82
CA GLU A 18 -57.61 20.29 -39.11
C GLU A 18 -57.37 19.62 -37.76
N LYS A 19 -58.42 18.98 -37.18
CA LYS A 19 -58.27 18.25 -35.92
C LYS A 19 -57.34 17.05 -36.00
N LEU A 20 -57.26 16.39 -37.14
CA LEU A 20 -56.40 15.22 -37.33
C LEU A 20 -54.92 15.64 -37.44
N ASN A 21 -54.65 16.81 -38.01
CA ASN A 21 -53.30 17.34 -38.16
C ASN A 21 -52.76 17.93 -36.85
N LEU A 22 -53.61 18.52 -35.99
CA LEU A 22 -53.21 19.06 -34.72
C LEU A 22 -52.95 17.94 -33.68
N MET A 23 -53.80 16.90 -33.73
CA MET A 23 -53.62 15.71 -32.87
C MET A 23 -52.37 14.90 -33.22
N ASN A 24 -52.07 14.76 -34.52
CA ASN A 24 -50.82 14.13 -34.97
C ASN A 24 -49.57 14.99 -34.67
N LYS A 25 -49.66 16.33 -34.72
CA LYS A 25 -48.57 17.21 -34.31
C LYS A 25 -48.34 17.24 -32.78
N LEU A 26 -49.42 17.15 -31.97
CA LEU A 26 -49.27 16.99 -30.51
C LEU A 26 -48.74 15.59 -30.16
N LEU A 27 -49.15 14.53 -30.84
CA LEU A 27 -48.65 13.17 -30.61
C LEU A 27 -47.18 13.03 -31.01
N THR A 28 -46.73 13.69 -32.09
CA THR A 28 -45.33 13.72 -32.49
C THR A 28 -44.47 14.58 -31.56
N LEU A 29 -45.00 15.68 -30.98
CA LEU A 29 -44.27 16.48 -29.99
C LEU A 29 -44.13 15.76 -28.64
N THR A 30 -45.14 15.03 -28.17
CA THR A 30 -45.10 14.23 -26.96
C THR A 30 -44.21 12.99 -27.10
N LEU A 31 -44.16 12.36 -28.29
CA LEU A 31 -43.26 11.22 -28.55
C LEU A 31 -41.83 11.67 -28.70
N GLY A 32 -41.56 12.90 -29.18
CA GLY A 32 -40.21 13.50 -29.26
C GLY A 32 -39.67 13.91 -27.90
N CYS A 33 -40.52 14.30 -26.95
CA CYS A 33 -40.07 14.63 -25.56
C CYS A 33 -39.82 13.40 -24.67
N LEU A 34 -40.43 12.24 -25.00
CA LEU A 34 -40.16 11.00 -24.25
C LEU A 34 -38.78 10.39 -24.56
N LEU A 35 -38.11 10.79 -25.63
CA LEU A 35 -36.79 10.29 -26.03
C LEU A 35 -35.60 11.09 -25.38
N LEU A 36 -35.90 12.14 -24.63
CA LEU A 36 -34.92 12.98 -23.91
C LEU A 36 -34.96 12.80 -22.40
N ILE A 37 -35.41 11.65 -21.88
CA ILE A 37 -35.16 11.30 -20.50
C ILE A 37 -33.67 11.00 -20.45
N PRO A 38 -32.83 11.83 -19.77
CA PRO A 38 -31.46 11.45 -19.55
C PRO A 38 -31.48 10.12 -18.82
N GLN A 39 -31.02 9.07 -19.47
CA GLN A 39 -30.77 7.82 -18.76
C GLN A 39 -29.80 8.19 -17.65
N LEU A 40 -30.26 8.17 -16.42
CA LEU A 40 -29.41 8.20 -15.24
C LEU A 40 -28.54 6.93 -15.31
N VAL A 41 -27.44 7.02 -16.06
CA VAL A 41 -26.39 6.02 -15.98
C VAL A 41 -25.91 6.06 -14.53
N PRO A 42 -26.05 4.98 -13.77
CA PRO A 42 -25.55 4.98 -12.40
C PRO A 42 -24.07 5.40 -12.44
N ALA A 43 -23.71 6.34 -11.59
CA ALA A 43 -22.33 6.81 -11.53
C ALA A 43 -21.44 5.58 -11.30
N ALA A 44 -20.41 5.44 -12.13
CA ALA A 44 -19.45 4.35 -11.98
C ALA A 44 -18.84 4.40 -10.56
N GLU A 45 -18.76 3.26 -9.90
CA GLU A 45 -18.23 3.18 -8.53
C GLU A 45 -17.33 1.97 -8.35
N VAL A 46 -16.46 2.04 -7.35
CA VAL A 46 -15.60 0.94 -6.92
C VAL A 46 -15.69 0.75 -5.41
N ASN A 47 -15.95 -0.48 -4.98
CA ASN A 47 -16.04 -0.85 -3.57
C ASN A 47 -14.69 -1.40 -3.09
N ILE A 48 -14.07 -0.69 -2.17
CA ILE A 48 -12.70 -0.90 -1.74
C ILE A 48 -12.67 -1.42 -0.29
N LEU A 49 -11.95 -2.51 -0.06
CA LEU A 49 -11.51 -2.91 1.27
C LEU A 49 -10.06 -2.47 1.48
N SER A 50 -9.78 -1.69 2.52
CA SER A 50 -8.45 -1.17 2.76
C SER A 50 -7.92 -1.53 4.14
N GLU A 51 -6.70 -2.07 4.20
CA GLU A 51 -5.92 -2.22 5.44
C GLU A 51 -5.05 -0.98 5.73
N ARG A 52 -4.97 -0.05 4.80
CA ARG A 52 -4.26 1.22 5.00
C ARG A 52 -5.07 2.12 5.90
N GLN A 53 -4.37 2.96 6.68
CA GLN A 53 -5.03 3.96 7.50
C GLN A 53 -5.69 5.02 6.62
N GLU A 54 -6.89 5.45 6.99
CA GLU A 54 -7.72 6.36 6.21
C GLU A 54 -6.98 7.64 5.79
N PHE A 55 -6.29 8.30 6.73
CA PHE A 55 -5.57 9.54 6.44
C PHE A 55 -4.45 9.39 5.41
N LEU A 56 -3.91 8.18 5.23
CA LEU A 56 -2.90 7.87 4.21
C LEU A 56 -3.50 7.59 2.83
N LEU A 57 -4.76 7.18 2.76
CA LEU A 57 -5.40 6.78 1.50
C LEU A 57 -6.39 7.82 0.97
N ARG A 58 -7.09 8.53 1.85
CA ARG A 58 -8.13 9.52 1.49
C ARG A 58 -7.69 10.53 0.40
N PRO A 59 -6.48 11.14 0.45
CA PRO A 59 -6.05 12.06 -0.60
C PRO A 59 -5.97 11.42 -1.99
N PHE A 60 -5.59 10.14 -2.05
CA PHE A 60 -5.48 9.38 -3.30
C PHE A 60 -6.84 9.05 -3.89
N LEU A 61 -7.80 8.64 -3.05
CA LEU A 61 -9.15 8.34 -3.51
C LEU A 61 -9.85 9.61 -4.01
N LYS A 62 -9.68 10.73 -3.30
CA LYS A 62 -10.18 12.02 -3.78
C LYS A 62 -9.60 12.38 -5.16
N ALA A 63 -8.27 12.27 -5.33
CA ALA A 63 -7.64 12.53 -6.62
C ALA A 63 -8.09 11.53 -7.70
N PHE A 64 -8.36 10.27 -7.35
CA PHE A 64 -8.91 9.27 -8.26
C PHE A 64 -10.31 9.67 -8.73
N GLU A 65 -11.20 10.04 -7.82
CA GLU A 65 -12.57 10.48 -8.14
C GLU A 65 -12.57 11.72 -9.04
N GLU A 66 -11.73 12.72 -8.71
CA GLU A 66 -11.59 13.95 -9.50
C GLU A 66 -11.05 13.70 -10.92
N ASN A 67 -10.16 12.72 -11.09
CA ASN A 67 -9.56 12.40 -12.40
C ASN A 67 -10.40 11.45 -13.26
N THR A 68 -11.26 10.65 -12.66
CA THR A 68 -11.95 9.55 -13.37
C THR A 68 -13.45 9.67 -13.39
N GLY A 69 -14.05 10.44 -12.48
CA GLY A 69 -15.49 10.46 -12.22
C GLY A 69 -16.02 9.18 -11.56
N ILE A 70 -15.15 8.22 -11.18
CA ILE A 70 -15.53 6.97 -10.53
C ILE A 70 -15.57 7.20 -9.02
N LYS A 71 -16.69 6.93 -8.37
CA LYS A 71 -16.85 7.05 -6.93
C LYS A 71 -16.12 5.92 -6.20
N ALA A 72 -15.34 6.24 -5.18
CA ALA A 72 -14.59 5.29 -4.38
C ALA A 72 -15.25 5.06 -3.01
N ASN A 73 -15.99 3.96 -2.85
CA ASN A 73 -16.57 3.55 -1.59
C ASN A 73 -15.54 2.70 -0.81
N VAL A 74 -15.11 3.14 0.36
CA VAL A 74 -14.04 2.46 1.09
C VAL A 74 -14.46 2.02 2.47
N VAL A 75 -14.13 0.77 2.81
CA VAL A 75 -14.21 0.21 4.16
C VAL A 75 -12.79 -0.01 4.67
N TYR A 76 -12.47 0.58 5.82
CA TYR A 76 -11.16 0.43 6.47
C TYR A 76 -11.18 -0.71 7.49
N LEU A 77 -10.24 -1.64 7.37
CA LEU A 77 -10.16 -2.82 8.22
C LEU A 77 -8.71 -3.07 8.65
N LYS A 78 -8.45 -3.17 9.95
CA LYS A 78 -7.09 -3.43 10.47
C LYS A 78 -6.65 -4.89 10.32
N LYS A 79 -7.59 -5.85 10.36
CA LYS A 79 -7.38 -7.31 10.31
C LYS A 79 -8.63 -7.97 9.75
N GLY A 80 -8.49 -9.21 9.25
CA GLY A 80 -9.65 -10.03 8.85
C GLY A 80 -10.09 -9.83 7.40
N SER A 81 -9.23 -9.27 6.53
CA SER A 81 -9.56 -9.07 5.11
C SER A 81 -9.84 -10.39 4.39
N LEU A 82 -9.07 -11.44 4.70
CA LEU A 82 -9.26 -12.78 4.14
C LEU A 82 -10.65 -13.35 4.48
N GLU A 83 -11.02 -13.28 5.75
CA GLU A 83 -12.30 -13.78 6.27
C GLU A 83 -13.47 -13.00 5.68
N ARG A 84 -13.33 -11.67 5.60
CA ARG A 84 -14.37 -10.82 5.03
C ARG A 84 -14.60 -11.13 3.55
N LEU A 85 -13.55 -11.29 2.75
CA LEU A 85 -13.69 -11.64 1.33
C LEU A 85 -14.34 -13.02 1.13
N LYS A 86 -14.08 -13.98 2.03
CA LYS A 86 -14.75 -15.28 2.00
C LYS A 86 -16.24 -15.22 2.36
N GLN A 87 -16.58 -14.39 3.33
CA GLN A 87 -17.96 -14.31 3.87
C GLN A 87 -18.88 -13.43 3.02
N GLN A 88 -18.33 -12.48 2.27
CA GLN A 88 -19.10 -11.49 1.50
C GLN A 88 -18.59 -11.41 0.05
N PRO A 89 -18.76 -12.47 -0.76
CA PRO A 89 -18.38 -12.43 -2.18
C PRO A 89 -19.15 -11.32 -2.90
N GLY A 90 -18.49 -10.60 -3.80
CA GLY A 90 -19.07 -9.50 -4.58
C GLY A 90 -19.23 -8.16 -3.84
N ALA A 91 -19.07 -8.13 -2.51
CA ALA A 91 -19.19 -6.88 -1.75
C ALA A 91 -17.95 -5.95 -1.86
N VAL A 92 -16.85 -6.46 -2.40
CA VAL A 92 -15.58 -5.75 -2.53
C VAL A 92 -15.04 -5.98 -3.93
N ASP A 93 -14.70 -4.90 -4.65
CA ASP A 93 -14.13 -4.97 -5.99
C ASP A 93 -12.59 -4.95 -5.93
N ALA A 94 -12.03 -4.10 -5.07
CA ALA A 94 -10.58 -3.97 -4.89
C ALA A 94 -10.16 -4.12 -3.43
N LEU A 95 -9.06 -4.84 -3.20
CA LEU A 95 -8.39 -4.89 -1.89
C LEU A 95 -7.10 -4.06 -1.96
N LEU A 96 -6.89 -3.19 -0.97
CA LEU A 96 -5.64 -2.46 -0.75
C LEU A 96 -5.00 -2.89 0.56
N THR A 97 -3.84 -3.53 0.49
CA THR A 97 -3.13 -4.04 1.66
C THR A 97 -1.90 -3.19 2.00
N VAL A 98 -1.32 -3.44 3.18
CA VAL A 98 -0.09 -2.79 3.65
C VAL A 98 1.13 -3.72 3.66
N ASP A 99 0.99 -4.94 3.11
CA ASP A 99 2.01 -5.98 3.31
C ASP A 99 1.88 -7.13 2.31
N ILE A 100 3.01 -7.65 1.84
CA ILE A 100 3.07 -8.77 0.92
C ILE A 100 2.47 -10.06 1.49
N SER A 101 2.59 -10.30 2.80
CA SER A 101 2.10 -11.56 3.41
C SER A 101 0.59 -11.70 3.27
N ASN A 102 -0.17 -10.60 3.37
CA ASN A 102 -1.61 -10.63 3.18
C ASN A 102 -2.00 -10.81 1.71
N LEU A 103 -1.29 -10.13 0.78
CA LEU A 103 -1.49 -10.32 -0.65
C LEU A 103 -1.30 -11.78 -1.04
N THR A 104 -0.20 -12.39 -0.61
CA THR A 104 0.12 -13.79 -0.90
C THR A 104 -0.91 -14.74 -0.27
N ALA A 105 -1.28 -14.54 1.00
CA ALA A 105 -2.25 -15.41 1.68
C ALA A 105 -3.63 -15.39 1.03
N ILE A 106 -4.09 -14.22 0.57
CA ILE A 106 -5.40 -14.06 -0.08
C ILE A 106 -5.36 -14.59 -1.52
N ALA A 107 -4.22 -14.41 -2.22
CA ALA A 107 -3.99 -15.01 -3.54
C ALA A 107 -3.98 -16.55 -3.48
N GLU A 108 -3.27 -17.15 -2.48
CA GLU A 108 -3.28 -18.59 -2.22
C GLU A 108 -4.68 -19.14 -1.92
N ALA A 109 -5.52 -18.34 -1.28
CA ALA A 109 -6.93 -18.69 -1.02
C ALA A 109 -7.83 -18.58 -2.26
N GLY A 110 -7.31 -18.20 -3.44
CA GLY A 110 -8.06 -18.06 -4.69
C GLY A 110 -9.09 -16.93 -4.68
N LEU A 111 -8.85 -15.85 -3.91
CA LEU A 111 -9.80 -14.74 -3.75
C LEU A 111 -9.46 -13.51 -4.61
N PHE A 112 -8.46 -13.60 -5.48
CA PHE A 112 -8.14 -12.60 -6.50
C PHE A 112 -8.34 -13.16 -7.90
N GLN A 113 -8.58 -12.28 -8.85
CA GLN A 113 -8.59 -12.60 -10.26
C GLN A 113 -7.42 -11.93 -10.99
N PRO A 114 -6.92 -12.51 -12.08
CA PRO A 114 -5.84 -11.94 -12.86
C PRO A 114 -6.24 -10.60 -13.49
N VAL A 115 -5.32 -9.62 -13.42
CA VAL A 115 -5.40 -8.34 -14.11
C VAL A 115 -4.31 -8.27 -15.15
N ASN A 116 -4.70 -8.13 -16.42
CA ASN A 116 -3.79 -7.90 -17.53
C ASN A 116 -3.92 -6.44 -17.99
N SER A 117 -3.15 -5.55 -17.39
CA SER A 117 -3.13 -4.12 -17.74
C SER A 117 -1.74 -3.73 -18.24
N SER A 118 -1.68 -3.19 -19.45
CA SER A 118 -0.45 -2.62 -20.01
C SER A 118 0.06 -1.44 -19.19
N VAL A 119 -0.84 -0.66 -18.58
CA VAL A 119 -0.50 0.48 -17.71
C VAL A 119 0.21 -0.02 -16.45
N ILE A 120 -0.37 -0.99 -15.74
CA ILE A 120 0.25 -1.58 -14.54
C ILE A 120 1.59 -2.25 -14.91
N ASN A 121 1.62 -2.98 -16.02
CA ASN A 121 2.83 -3.66 -16.48
C ASN A 121 3.98 -2.70 -16.79
N LYS A 122 3.67 -1.52 -17.34
CA LYS A 122 4.64 -0.45 -17.61
C LYS A 122 5.11 0.26 -16.33
N ASN A 123 4.20 0.49 -15.38
CA ASN A 123 4.46 1.32 -14.21
C ASN A 123 5.08 0.56 -13.03
N VAL A 124 4.83 -0.75 -12.92
CA VAL A 124 5.25 -1.58 -11.79
C VAL A 124 6.23 -2.66 -12.27
N PRO A 125 7.49 -2.69 -11.80
CA PRO A 125 8.47 -3.71 -12.14
C PRO A 125 7.99 -5.14 -11.83
N SER A 126 8.46 -6.12 -12.58
CA SER A 126 7.98 -7.52 -12.49
C SER A 126 8.23 -8.17 -11.13
N ASN A 127 9.31 -7.82 -10.43
CA ASN A 127 9.60 -8.29 -9.06
C ASN A 127 8.61 -7.75 -8.01
N TYR A 128 7.87 -6.70 -8.35
CA TYR A 128 6.83 -6.09 -7.52
C TYR A 128 5.40 -6.46 -7.94
N ARG A 129 5.26 -7.49 -8.79
CA ARG A 129 3.98 -8.01 -9.26
C ARG A 129 3.91 -9.53 -9.08
N ASP A 130 2.71 -10.02 -8.87
CA ASP A 130 2.46 -11.46 -8.94
C ASP A 130 2.68 -11.97 -10.37
N PRO A 131 3.40 -13.07 -10.59
CA PRO A 131 3.65 -13.61 -11.94
C PRO A 131 2.38 -13.99 -12.70
N LYS A 132 1.28 -14.31 -11.99
CA LYS A 132 -0.03 -14.63 -12.57
C LYS A 132 -0.93 -13.40 -12.69
N GLY A 133 -0.45 -12.20 -12.33
CA GLY A 133 -1.21 -10.96 -12.38
C GLY A 133 -2.27 -10.81 -11.28
N LEU A 134 -2.21 -11.59 -10.20
CA LEU A 134 -3.22 -11.59 -9.13
C LEU A 134 -3.15 -10.34 -8.25
N TRP A 135 -1.98 -9.69 -8.15
CA TRP A 135 -1.79 -8.45 -7.40
C TRP A 135 -0.59 -7.66 -7.96
N SER A 136 -0.57 -6.37 -7.64
CA SER A 136 0.58 -5.49 -7.91
C SER A 136 0.89 -4.62 -6.70
N ALA A 137 2.18 -4.31 -6.52
CA ALA A 137 2.60 -3.32 -5.55
C ALA A 137 2.15 -1.92 -5.99
N LEU A 138 1.86 -1.07 -5.03
CA LEU A 138 1.49 0.34 -5.24
C LEU A 138 2.53 1.28 -4.63
N THR A 139 3.21 0.85 -3.57
CA THR A 139 4.29 1.60 -2.94
C THR A 139 5.21 0.64 -2.20
N ALA A 140 6.47 1.03 -2.02
CA ALA A 140 7.49 0.21 -1.38
C ALA A 140 8.12 0.92 -0.17
N ARG A 141 8.76 0.14 0.69
CA ARG A 141 9.58 0.62 1.81
C ARG A 141 10.71 -0.36 2.08
N GLY A 142 11.88 0.21 2.38
CA GLY A 142 13.00 -0.58 2.88
C GLY A 142 12.79 -0.99 4.33
N ARG A 143 13.13 -2.23 4.66
CA ARG A 143 13.28 -2.70 6.03
C ARG A 143 14.73 -2.43 6.43
N VAL A 144 14.99 -1.38 7.22
CA VAL A 144 16.31 -0.84 7.47
C VAL A 144 16.77 -1.08 8.89
N ILE A 145 18.06 -0.85 9.14
CA ILE A 145 18.61 -0.76 10.48
C ILE A 145 18.53 0.70 10.92
N TYR A 146 17.82 0.97 12.01
CA TYR A 146 17.90 2.20 12.77
C TYR A 146 19.09 2.11 13.71
N TYR A 147 19.86 3.17 13.83
CA TYR A 147 21.04 3.19 14.72
C TYR A 147 21.17 4.51 15.47
N SER A 148 21.68 4.47 16.69
CA SER A 148 22.04 5.67 17.43
C SER A 148 23.22 6.37 16.77
N LYS A 149 23.07 7.64 16.39
CA LYS A 149 24.15 8.42 15.78
C LYS A 149 25.34 8.63 16.72
N ASP A 150 25.10 8.60 18.03
CA ASP A 150 26.13 8.88 19.06
C ASP A 150 26.84 7.61 19.53
N ARG A 151 26.18 6.43 19.49
CA ARG A 151 26.67 5.19 20.10
C ARG A 151 27.10 4.10 19.12
N VAL A 152 26.79 4.28 17.82
CA VAL A 152 27.11 3.29 16.79
C VAL A 152 27.87 3.94 15.65
N LYS A 153 29.06 3.40 15.37
CA LYS A 153 29.83 3.78 14.18
C LYS A 153 29.27 3.04 12.96
N LEU A 154 29.16 3.72 11.79
CA LEU A 154 28.66 3.10 10.56
C LEU A 154 29.47 1.86 10.14
N SER A 155 30.76 1.81 10.46
CA SER A 155 31.62 0.64 10.21
C SER A 155 31.27 -0.61 11.02
N GLU A 156 30.41 -0.49 12.05
CA GLU A 156 29.87 -1.65 12.79
C GLU A 156 28.72 -2.32 12.04
N LEU A 157 28.04 -1.57 11.13
CA LEU A 157 26.85 -1.99 10.41
C LEU A 157 27.22 -2.53 9.02
N SER A 158 26.54 -3.60 8.58
CA SER A 158 26.74 -4.18 7.25
C SER A 158 25.46 -4.83 6.69
N THR A 159 25.09 -5.98 7.20
CA THR A 159 24.00 -6.81 6.71
C THR A 159 22.98 -7.14 7.80
N TYR A 160 21.84 -7.71 7.43
CA TYR A 160 20.90 -8.28 8.42
C TYR A 160 21.54 -9.45 9.15
N GLU A 161 22.33 -10.24 8.44
CA GLU A 161 23.03 -11.42 8.93
C GLU A 161 23.95 -11.04 10.10
N ALA A 162 24.69 -9.94 9.95
CA ALA A 162 25.60 -9.43 10.97
C ALA A 162 24.92 -9.01 12.29
N LEU A 163 23.62 -8.76 12.29
CA LEU A 163 22.88 -8.47 13.52
C LEU A 163 22.83 -9.67 14.49
N ALA A 164 23.17 -10.87 14.03
CA ALA A 164 23.33 -12.06 14.87
C ALA A 164 24.72 -12.16 15.55
N ASP A 165 25.68 -11.32 15.17
CA ASP A 165 27.03 -11.32 15.71
C ASP A 165 27.05 -10.87 17.19
N ALA A 166 27.95 -11.45 17.99
CA ALA A 166 28.08 -11.17 19.41
C ALA A 166 28.40 -9.69 19.74
N LYS A 167 28.95 -8.92 18.80
CA LYS A 167 29.20 -7.47 18.97
C LYS A 167 27.92 -6.66 19.22
N PHE A 168 26.74 -7.21 18.87
CA PHE A 168 25.44 -6.60 19.14
C PHE A 168 24.74 -7.14 20.39
N ALA A 169 25.40 -7.94 21.22
CA ALA A 169 24.81 -8.51 22.44
C ALA A 169 24.18 -7.43 23.33
N LYS A 170 22.87 -7.59 23.62
CA LYS A 170 22.04 -6.66 24.40
C LYS A 170 21.99 -5.22 23.83
N ARG A 171 22.16 -5.06 22.50
CA ARG A 171 22.14 -3.74 21.84
C ARG A 171 20.96 -3.58 20.88
N ILE A 172 20.17 -4.62 20.64
CA ILE A 172 19.13 -4.61 19.60
C ILE A 172 17.74 -4.49 20.23
N CYS A 173 16.91 -3.63 19.65
CA CYS A 173 15.46 -3.60 19.89
C CYS A 173 14.67 -4.03 18.64
N THR A 174 13.62 -4.80 18.86
CA THR A 174 12.67 -5.14 17.79
C THR A 174 11.23 -5.04 18.28
N ARG A 175 10.30 -4.87 17.34
CA ARG A 175 8.90 -5.18 17.58
C ARG A 175 8.71 -6.69 17.54
N SER A 176 7.50 -7.19 17.91
CA SER A 176 7.16 -8.61 17.83
C SER A 176 7.64 -9.26 16.53
N GLY A 177 8.27 -10.44 16.65
CA GLY A 177 8.66 -11.26 15.49
C GLY A 177 7.48 -11.66 14.63
N TYR A 178 6.31 -11.88 15.23
CA TYR A 178 5.07 -12.25 14.53
C TYR A 178 4.40 -11.09 13.79
N HIS A 179 4.90 -9.86 13.97
CA HIS A 179 4.38 -8.76 13.18
C HIS A 179 4.74 -8.94 11.70
N LYS A 180 3.77 -8.75 10.82
CA LYS A 180 3.88 -8.99 9.37
C LYS A 180 5.17 -8.45 8.73
N TYR A 181 5.72 -7.32 9.18
CA TYR A 181 6.97 -6.77 8.63
C TYR A 181 8.21 -7.60 9.01
N ASN A 182 8.25 -8.15 10.22
CA ASN A 182 9.33 -9.05 10.64
C ASN A 182 9.15 -10.44 10.01
N VAL A 183 7.91 -10.94 9.92
CA VAL A 183 7.62 -12.18 9.18
C VAL A 183 8.10 -12.07 7.73
N ALA A 184 7.87 -10.93 7.05
CA ALA A 184 8.35 -10.72 5.68
C ALA A 184 9.88 -10.70 5.58
N LEU A 185 10.59 -10.03 6.53
CA LEU A 185 12.04 -10.06 6.59
C LEU A 185 12.57 -11.49 6.83
N ILE A 186 11.99 -12.22 7.79
CA ILE A 186 12.39 -13.60 8.08
C ILE A 186 12.12 -14.49 6.86
N SER A 187 11.00 -14.29 6.16
CA SER A 187 10.71 -14.99 4.90
C SER A 187 11.77 -14.69 3.82
N SER A 188 12.26 -13.45 3.74
CA SER A 188 13.35 -13.06 2.84
C SER A 188 14.67 -13.75 3.24
N MET A 189 14.97 -13.89 4.54
CA MET A 189 16.14 -14.64 5.01
C MET A 189 16.03 -16.14 4.68
N ILE A 190 14.84 -16.72 4.76
CA ILE A 190 14.60 -18.12 4.35
C ILE A 190 14.79 -18.28 2.83
N ALA A 191 14.27 -17.34 2.04
CA ALA A 191 14.40 -17.38 0.58
C ALA A 191 15.87 -17.30 0.13
N GLU A 192 16.71 -16.57 0.87
CA GLU A 192 18.13 -16.38 0.56
C GLU A 192 18.99 -17.56 1.06
N HIS A 193 18.82 -17.95 2.33
CA HIS A 193 19.75 -18.84 3.03
C HIS A 193 19.18 -20.21 3.35
N GLY A 194 17.89 -20.45 3.10
CA GLY A 194 17.18 -21.64 3.54
C GLY A 194 16.74 -21.59 5.00
N VAL A 195 15.86 -22.52 5.37
CA VAL A 195 15.18 -22.52 6.68
C VAL A 195 16.15 -22.65 7.86
N ALA A 196 17.15 -23.56 7.76
CA ALA A 196 18.07 -23.83 8.86
C ALA A 196 18.96 -22.63 9.19
N ALA A 197 19.55 -22.00 8.17
CA ALA A 197 20.40 -20.83 8.35
C ALA A 197 19.58 -19.61 8.84
N ALA A 198 18.37 -19.39 8.31
CA ALA A 198 17.46 -18.35 8.78
C ALA A 198 17.05 -18.55 10.26
N LYS A 199 16.83 -19.79 10.70
CA LYS A 199 16.55 -20.12 12.11
C LYS A 199 17.76 -19.79 12.99
N ASN A 200 18.97 -20.17 12.58
CA ASN A 200 20.20 -19.87 13.34
C ASN A 200 20.42 -18.36 13.45
N TRP A 201 20.23 -17.62 12.35
CA TRP A 201 20.27 -16.16 12.36
C TRP A 201 19.24 -15.57 13.34
N LEU A 202 17.99 -16.05 13.29
CA LEU A 202 16.92 -15.56 14.18
C LEU A 202 17.22 -15.83 15.64
N GLN A 203 17.86 -16.98 15.96
CA GLN A 203 18.31 -17.29 17.31
C GLN A 203 19.43 -16.33 17.76
N GLY A 204 20.42 -16.06 16.89
CA GLY A 204 21.47 -15.08 17.15
C GLY A 204 20.93 -13.67 17.37
N LEU A 205 20.00 -13.23 16.50
CA LEU A 205 19.30 -11.97 16.66
C LEU A 205 18.55 -11.89 18.00
N LYS A 206 17.84 -12.97 18.40
CA LYS A 206 17.17 -13.03 19.70
C LYS A 206 18.15 -12.88 20.87
N ASN A 207 19.30 -13.56 20.82
CA ASN A 207 20.31 -13.49 21.87
C ASN A 207 20.89 -12.06 22.04
N ASN A 208 20.86 -11.26 20.98
CA ASN A 208 21.35 -9.88 20.95
C ASN A 208 20.30 -8.83 21.36
N LEU A 209 19.09 -9.24 21.68
CA LEU A 209 18.03 -8.32 22.11
C LEU A 209 18.36 -7.68 23.47
N ALA A 210 18.23 -6.36 23.54
CA ALA A 210 18.37 -5.59 24.78
C ALA A 210 17.14 -5.75 25.70
N ARG A 211 15.99 -6.08 25.10
CA ARG A 211 14.70 -6.25 25.80
C ARG A 211 13.79 -7.16 24.97
N LYS A 212 12.72 -7.67 25.59
CA LYS A 212 11.67 -8.40 24.87
C LYS A 212 11.12 -7.57 23.73
N PRO A 213 10.83 -8.20 22.57
CA PRO A 213 10.17 -7.54 21.44
C PRO A 213 8.85 -6.88 21.85
N GLN A 214 8.71 -5.57 21.56
CA GLN A 214 7.52 -4.81 21.93
C GLN A 214 7.35 -3.55 21.09
N GLY A 215 6.15 -2.94 21.18
CA GLY A 215 5.84 -1.67 20.52
C GLY A 215 5.76 -1.76 19.00
N ASN A 216 5.93 -0.63 18.36
CA ASN A 216 5.96 -0.47 16.90
C ASN A 216 7.30 0.16 16.45
N ASP A 217 7.48 0.42 15.16
CA ASP A 217 8.75 0.94 14.64
C ASP A 217 9.10 2.32 15.22
N ARG A 218 8.13 3.19 15.49
CA ARG A 218 8.36 4.47 16.21
C ARG A 218 8.84 4.24 17.63
N GLY A 219 8.26 3.23 18.30
CA GLY A 219 8.69 2.82 19.64
C GLY A 219 10.12 2.28 19.66
N GLN A 220 10.62 1.71 18.55
CA GLN A 220 12.04 1.32 18.47
C GLN A 220 12.94 2.56 18.35
N VAL A 221 12.58 3.56 17.53
CA VAL A 221 13.33 4.83 17.44
C VAL A 221 13.35 5.53 18.79
N LYS A 222 12.21 5.61 19.49
CA LYS A 222 12.15 6.16 20.87
C LYS A 222 13.05 5.39 21.84
N ALA A 223 13.12 4.07 21.75
CA ALA A 223 13.96 3.23 22.60
C ALA A 223 15.46 3.49 22.35
N ILE A 224 15.87 3.70 21.11
CA ILE A 224 17.25 4.11 20.78
C ILE A 224 17.53 5.50 21.37
N TYR A 225 16.65 6.47 21.17
CA TYR A 225 16.78 7.81 21.75
C TYR A 225 16.94 7.76 23.28
N GLN A 226 16.18 6.89 23.95
CA GLN A 226 16.23 6.70 25.40
C GLN A 226 17.41 5.83 25.89
N GLY A 227 18.30 5.36 25.02
CA GLY A 227 19.44 4.52 25.41
C GLY A 227 19.09 3.09 25.79
N GLN A 228 17.86 2.62 25.54
CA GLN A 228 17.44 1.24 25.85
C GLN A 228 18.06 0.21 24.90
N CYS A 229 18.48 0.63 23.72
CA CYS A 229 19.21 -0.13 22.72
C CYS A 229 19.96 0.82 21.80
N ASP A 230 20.89 0.29 21.01
CA ASP A 230 21.69 1.09 20.08
C ASP A 230 21.24 0.95 18.64
N VAL A 231 20.70 -0.21 18.29
CA VAL A 231 20.19 -0.52 16.94
C VAL A 231 18.81 -1.14 17.00
N ALA A 232 18.05 -0.98 15.92
CA ALA A 232 16.75 -1.61 15.78
C ALA A 232 16.43 -1.85 14.30
N ILE A 233 15.43 -2.68 14.03
CA ILE A 233 14.91 -2.94 12.68
C ILE A 233 13.59 -2.21 12.49
N GLY A 234 13.47 -1.39 11.43
CA GLY A 234 12.27 -0.63 11.15
C GLY A 234 12.07 -0.31 9.68
N ASN A 235 10.90 0.24 9.32
CA ASN A 235 10.59 0.66 7.97
C ASN A 235 10.94 2.13 7.75
N THR A 236 11.47 2.44 6.57
CA THR A 236 11.94 3.79 6.19
C THR A 236 10.93 4.91 6.45
N TYR A 237 9.67 4.75 6.03
CA TYR A 237 8.65 5.82 6.07
C TYR A 237 8.30 6.30 7.48
N TYR A 238 8.49 5.46 8.51
CA TYR A 238 8.24 5.92 9.89
C TYR A 238 9.18 7.05 10.29
N MET A 239 10.45 6.99 9.86
CA MET A 239 11.40 8.07 10.12
C MET A 239 10.92 9.39 9.50
N GLY A 240 10.46 9.37 8.25
CA GLY A 240 9.91 10.55 7.60
C GLY A 240 8.72 11.14 8.36
N LYS A 241 7.77 10.28 8.72
CA LYS A 241 6.61 10.72 9.51
C LYS A 241 6.93 11.25 10.90
N MET A 242 7.99 10.76 11.53
CA MET A 242 8.43 11.24 12.84
C MET A 242 9.14 12.59 12.73
N LEU A 243 9.92 12.81 11.66
CA LEU A 243 10.60 14.08 11.42
C LEU A 243 9.62 15.25 11.18
N GLU A 244 8.42 14.98 10.69
CA GLU A 244 7.35 15.96 10.50
C GLU A 244 6.57 16.29 11.78
N ARG A 245 6.72 15.50 12.83
CA ARG A 245 5.95 15.64 14.06
C ARG A 245 6.78 16.24 15.19
N ASP A 246 6.33 17.32 15.79
CA ASP A 246 7.05 18.00 16.86
C ASP A 246 7.30 17.11 18.09
N ASP A 247 6.32 16.26 18.45
CA ASP A 247 6.43 15.31 19.58
C ASP A 247 7.38 14.13 19.35
N GLN A 248 7.90 13.94 18.13
CA GLN A 248 8.73 12.80 17.74
C GLN A 248 10.01 13.20 16.99
N ARG A 249 10.12 14.46 16.56
CA ARG A 249 11.25 14.96 15.76
C ARG A 249 12.59 14.76 16.45
N GLU A 250 12.66 15.01 17.73
CA GLU A 250 13.89 14.86 18.51
C GLU A 250 14.38 13.40 18.51
N TRP A 251 13.47 12.44 18.72
CA TRP A 251 13.81 11.01 18.65
C TRP A 251 14.34 10.64 17.26
N ALA A 252 13.64 11.09 16.21
CA ALA A 252 14.03 10.80 14.84
C ALA A 252 15.36 11.46 14.45
N ALA A 253 15.64 12.67 14.96
CA ALA A 253 16.88 13.40 14.67
C ALA A 253 18.12 12.71 15.26
N SER A 254 18.01 12.04 16.42
CA SER A 254 19.09 11.32 17.08
C SER A 254 19.42 9.94 16.46
N VAL A 255 18.54 9.44 15.58
CA VAL A 255 18.64 8.11 14.98
C VAL A 255 18.94 8.21 13.50
N GLY A 256 19.89 7.41 13.03
CA GLY A 256 20.19 7.26 11.61
C GLY A 256 19.49 6.07 10.96
N ILE A 257 19.42 6.08 9.65
CA ILE A 257 18.99 4.95 8.80
C ILE A 257 20.23 4.38 8.13
N PHE A 258 20.41 3.07 8.24
CA PHE A 258 21.39 2.29 7.50
C PHE A 258 20.67 1.27 6.62
N PHE A 259 21.00 1.26 5.33
CA PHE A 259 20.49 0.30 4.36
C PHE A 259 21.39 -0.93 4.34
N PRO A 260 20.97 -2.09 4.90
CA PRO A 260 21.83 -3.27 4.97
C PRO A 260 21.99 -3.96 3.62
N ASN A 261 22.99 -4.85 3.53
CA ASN A 261 23.26 -5.73 2.38
C ASN A 261 23.59 -4.98 1.07
N GLN A 262 24.23 -3.80 1.14
CA GLN A 262 24.50 -3.01 -0.07
C GLN A 262 25.59 -3.64 -0.96
N ASN A 263 26.50 -4.44 -0.37
CA ASN A 263 27.57 -5.15 -1.09
C ASN A 263 27.15 -6.54 -1.61
N ASP A 264 25.94 -6.98 -1.26
CA ASP A 264 25.40 -8.29 -1.70
C ASP A 264 24.00 -8.15 -2.30
N ARG A 265 22.96 -8.82 -1.80
CA ARG A 265 21.61 -8.86 -2.35
C ARG A 265 20.83 -7.53 -2.33
N GLY A 266 21.22 -6.59 -1.49
CA GLY A 266 20.49 -5.34 -1.28
C GLY A 266 19.49 -5.40 -0.11
N THR A 267 18.96 -4.25 0.24
CA THR A 267 18.00 -4.11 1.34
C THR A 267 16.65 -4.76 1.01
N HIS A 268 16.13 -5.56 1.93
CA HIS A 268 14.79 -6.16 1.81
C HIS A 268 13.71 -5.08 1.66
N MET A 269 12.91 -5.23 0.62
CA MET A 269 11.78 -4.37 0.33
C MET A 269 10.47 -5.05 0.71
N ASN A 270 9.55 -4.29 1.26
CA ASN A 270 8.17 -4.72 1.44
C ASN A 270 7.23 -3.69 0.77
N VAL A 271 6.01 -4.08 0.48
CA VAL A 271 5.09 -3.26 -0.33
C VAL A 271 3.74 -3.09 0.34
N SER A 272 3.08 -1.97 0.02
CA SER A 272 1.63 -1.93 0.00
C SER A 272 1.20 -2.25 -1.41
N GLY A 273 0.17 -3.04 -1.56
CA GLY A 273 -0.28 -3.45 -2.87
C GLY A 273 -1.79 -3.52 -2.99
N GLY A 274 -2.24 -3.75 -4.21
CA GLY A 274 -3.64 -3.87 -4.54
C GLY A 274 -3.94 -5.06 -5.44
N ALA A 275 -5.17 -5.53 -5.37
CA ALA A 275 -5.68 -6.63 -6.16
C ALA A 275 -7.16 -6.43 -6.47
N VAL A 276 -7.61 -6.95 -7.60
CA VAL A 276 -9.03 -7.08 -7.93
C VAL A 276 -9.52 -8.38 -7.31
N THR A 277 -10.61 -8.33 -6.56
CA THR A 277 -11.17 -9.52 -5.91
C THR A 277 -11.77 -10.46 -6.96
N ARG A 278 -11.82 -11.76 -6.67
CA ARG A 278 -12.35 -12.78 -7.58
C ARG A 278 -13.79 -12.48 -8.02
N ASP A 279 -14.60 -12.04 -7.08
CA ASP A 279 -16.05 -11.85 -7.26
C ASP A 279 -16.41 -10.36 -7.46
N ALA A 280 -15.46 -9.52 -7.90
CA ALA A 280 -15.67 -8.10 -8.14
C ALA A 280 -16.79 -7.83 -9.15
N VAL A 281 -17.79 -7.04 -8.75
CA VAL A 281 -18.90 -6.61 -9.61
C VAL A 281 -18.44 -5.47 -10.53
N ASN A 282 -17.66 -4.52 -9.98
CA ASN A 282 -17.13 -3.36 -10.71
C ASN A 282 -15.65 -3.59 -11.05
N LYS A 283 -15.39 -4.68 -11.80
CA LYS A 283 -14.01 -5.09 -12.15
C LYS A 283 -13.24 -4.00 -12.91
N ASN A 284 -13.87 -3.37 -13.89
CA ASN A 284 -13.21 -2.36 -14.73
C ASN A 284 -12.79 -1.14 -13.90
N GLU A 285 -13.64 -0.69 -12.99
CA GLU A 285 -13.41 0.42 -12.08
C GLU A 285 -12.30 0.07 -11.08
N ALA A 286 -12.27 -1.18 -10.61
CA ALA A 286 -11.20 -1.68 -9.76
C ALA A 286 -9.84 -1.71 -10.50
N VAL A 287 -9.80 -2.11 -11.77
CA VAL A 287 -8.59 -2.05 -12.59
C VAL A 287 -8.15 -0.60 -12.79
N ARG A 288 -9.07 0.31 -13.12
CA ARG A 288 -8.77 1.75 -13.27
C ARG A 288 -8.23 2.37 -11.99
N LEU A 289 -8.73 1.95 -10.83
CA LEU A 289 -8.18 2.36 -9.54
C LEU A 289 -6.71 1.93 -9.40
N LEU A 290 -6.39 0.66 -9.70
CA LEU A 290 -5.01 0.16 -9.61
C LEU A 290 -4.08 0.83 -10.63
N GLU A 291 -4.57 1.10 -11.85
CA GLU A 291 -3.85 1.87 -12.87
C GLU A 291 -3.54 3.30 -12.38
N PHE A 292 -4.54 3.99 -11.84
CA PHE A 292 -4.36 5.33 -11.25
C PHE A 292 -3.34 5.31 -10.12
N LEU A 293 -3.47 4.36 -9.16
CA LEU A 293 -2.56 4.26 -8.02
C LEU A 293 -1.12 3.88 -8.42
N SER A 294 -0.91 3.24 -9.59
CA SER A 294 0.40 2.99 -10.17
C SER A 294 0.91 4.13 -11.07
N GLY A 295 0.07 5.12 -11.39
CA GLY A 295 0.37 6.24 -12.28
C GLY A 295 1.20 7.36 -11.62
N ASP A 296 1.68 8.30 -12.44
CA ASP A 296 2.61 9.36 -12.02
C ASP A 296 2.13 10.17 -10.83
N LEU A 297 0.88 10.65 -10.87
CA LEU A 297 0.31 11.47 -9.81
C LEU A 297 0.30 10.73 -8.45
N ALA A 298 -0.25 9.52 -8.43
CA ALA A 298 -0.33 8.76 -7.19
C ALA A 298 1.06 8.34 -6.68
N GLN A 299 1.98 7.97 -7.58
CA GLN A 299 3.34 7.59 -7.22
C GLN A 299 4.13 8.79 -6.66
N TYR A 300 3.95 10.00 -7.24
CA TYR A 300 4.48 11.24 -6.68
C TYR A 300 3.90 11.52 -5.29
N MET A 301 2.58 11.37 -5.11
CA MET A 301 1.93 11.55 -3.80
C MET A 301 2.45 10.57 -2.75
N TYR A 302 2.68 9.28 -3.09
CA TYR A 302 3.30 8.31 -2.17
C TYR A 302 4.69 8.77 -1.70
N ALA A 303 5.50 9.27 -2.64
CA ALA A 303 6.86 9.71 -2.33
C ALA A 303 6.88 10.99 -1.47
N GLN A 304 6.06 11.98 -1.81
CA GLN A 304 6.10 13.31 -1.17
C GLN A 304 5.32 13.37 0.15
N VAL A 305 4.12 12.76 0.17
CA VAL A 305 3.22 12.87 1.34
C VAL A 305 3.44 11.74 2.34
N ASN A 306 3.66 10.52 1.85
CA ASN A 306 3.77 9.35 2.74
C ASN A 306 5.21 8.96 3.07
N HIS A 307 6.22 9.56 2.42
CA HIS A 307 7.65 9.20 2.53
C HIS A 307 7.90 7.71 2.21
N GLU A 308 7.06 7.14 1.35
CA GLU A 308 7.23 5.78 0.83
C GLU A 308 8.01 5.83 -0.48
N TYR A 309 8.68 4.74 -0.84
CA TYR A 309 9.34 4.63 -2.13
C TYR A 309 8.31 4.32 -3.20
N PRO A 310 8.24 5.11 -4.28
CA PRO A 310 7.39 4.77 -5.42
C PRO A 310 7.87 3.47 -6.06
N VAL A 311 6.95 2.69 -6.60
CA VAL A 311 7.30 1.50 -7.39
C VAL A 311 7.59 1.84 -8.84
N LYS A 312 7.03 2.94 -9.33
CA LYS A 312 7.29 3.46 -10.67
C LYS A 312 8.65 4.12 -10.73
N GLU A 313 9.45 3.75 -11.71
CA GLU A 313 10.76 4.34 -11.93
C GLU A 313 10.66 5.81 -12.35
N GLY A 314 11.70 6.59 -12.03
CA GLY A 314 11.81 8.01 -12.41
C GLY A 314 11.03 8.99 -11.53
N VAL A 315 10.28 8.53 -10.53
CA VAL A 315 9.54 9.40 -9.61
C VAL A 315 10.46 9.95 -8.53
N SER A 316 10.48 11.26 -8.36
CA SER A 316 11.33 11.95 -7.37
C SER A 316 10.89 11.69 -5.93
N TYR A 317 11.85 11.47 -5.05
CA TYR A 317 11.64 11.32 -3.61
C TYR A 317 11.46 12.67 -2.92
N SER A 318 10.81 12.68 -1.75
CA SER A 318 10.79 13.86 -0.89
C SER A 318 12.18 14.21 -0.39
N GLY A 319 12.40 15.47 0.02
CA GLY A 319 13.66 15.89 0.62
C GLY A 319 14.05 15.04 1.83
N ILE A 320 13.06 14.62 2.63
CA ILE A 320 13.27 13.74 3.79
C ILE A 320 13.76 12.36 3.33
N VAL A 321 13.09 11.70 2.39
CA VAL A 321 13.53 10.40 1.86
C VAL A 321 14.90 10.50 1.20
N SER A 322 15.17 11.59 0.50
CA SER A 322 16.47 11.86 -0.14
C SER A 322 17.61 12.03 0.87
N SER A 323 17.32 12.34 2.13
CA SER A 323 18.33 12.43 3.21
C SER A 323 18.64 11.07 3.88
N PHE A 324 17.83 10.03 3.64
CA PHE A 324 18.04 8.73 4.27
C PHE A 324 19.35 8.08 3.80
N GLY A 325 20.13 7.61 4.76
CA GLY A 325 21.41 6.96 4.48
C GLY A 325 22.50 7.88 3.93
N SER A 326 22.35 9.21 4.03
CA SER A 326 23.29 10.19 3.45
C SER A 326 24.74 10.05 3.93
N SER A 327 24.95 9.46 5.11
CA SER A 327 26.28 9.19 5.65
C SER A 327 26.82 7.79 5.30
N GLN A 328 26.03 6.95 4.62
CA GLN A 328 26.41 5.59 4.23
C GLN A 328 27.03 5.60 2.85
N GLU A 329 28.20 4.97 2.72
CA GLU A 329 28.86 4.76 1.42
C GLU A 329 27.93 3.98 0.46
N GLY A 330 27.90 4.38 -0.80
CA GLY A 330 27.08 3.77 -1.85
C GLY A 330 25.61 4.19 -1.84
N VAL A 331 25.14 4.94 -0.81
CA VAL A 331 23.79 5.49 -0.76
C VAL A 331 23.82 6.99 -1.10
N LYS A 332 23.06 7.37 -2.13
CA LYS A 332 23.03 8.76 -2.60
C LYS A 332 21.59 9.22 -2.83
N LYS A 333 21.22 10.33 -2.21
CA LYS A 333 19.85 10.91 -2.31
C LYS A 333 18.74 9.88 -1.99
N GLY A 334 18.93 9.05 -0.97
CA GLY A 334 17.99 8.00 -0.59
C GLY A 334 17.90 6.82 -1.58
N ILE A 335 18.75 6.79 -2.61
CA ILE A 335 18.87 5.68 -3.57
C ILE A 335 19.88 4.67 -3.02
N PHE A 336 19.45 3.43 -2.97
CA PHE A 336 20.22 2.30 -2.43
C PHE A 336 19.93 1.03 -3.24
N LYS A 337 20.78 0.01 -3.09
CA LYS A 337 20.55 -1.30 -3.72
C LYS A 337 19.38 -2.00 -3.03
N GLN A 338 18.31 -2.24 -3.77
CA GLN A 338 17.13 -2.97 -3.33
C GLN A 338 17.29 -4.45 -3.66
N ASP A 339 16.85 -5.32 -2.77
CA ASP A 339 16.68 -6.75 -3.06
C ASP A 339 15.65 -6.92 -4.18
N LYS A 340 16.08 -7.54 -5.29
CA LYS A 340 15.27 -7.74 -6.49
C LYS A 340 14.53 -9.07 -6.53
N ARG A 341 14.60 -9.87 -5.46
CA ARG A 341 13.86 -11.13 -5.37
C ARG A 341 12.36 -10.87 -5.50
N ASN A 342 11.68 -11.72 -6.25
CA ASN A 342 10.24 -11.56 -6.44
C ASN A 342 9.50 -11.71 -5.10
N LEU A 343 8.60 -10.77 -4.82
CA LEU A 343 7.89 -10.72 -3.55
C LEU A 343 6.91 -11.89 -3.36
N SER A 344 6.37 -12.49 -4.42
CA SER A 344 5.57 -13.71 -4.33
C SER A 344 6.38 -14.88 -3.79
N GLU A 345 7.65 -15.01 -4.21
CA GLU A 345 8.57 -16.02 -3.68
C GLU A 345 8.80 -15.80 -2.18
N ILE A 346 9.11 -14.56 -1.77
CA ILE A 346 9.28 -14.21 -0.35
C ILE A 346 8.01 -14.54 0.44
N GLY A 347 6.84 -14.15 -0.08
CA GLY A 347 5.54 -14.39 0.56
C GLY A 347 5.22 -15.86 0.79
N SER A 348 5.69 -16.75 -0.10
CA SER A 348 5.47 -18.20 0.01
C SER A 348 6.11 -18.83 1.25
N TYR A 349 7.17 -18.22 1.79
CA TYR A 349 7.85 -18.70 3.02
C TYR A 349 7.18 -18.24 4.32
N ARG A 350 6.09 -17.48 4.28
CA ARG A 350 5.42 -16.94 5.46
C ARG A 350 5.12 -17.99 6.54
N LYS A 351 4.61 -19.13 6.17
CA LYS A 351 4.29 -20.23 7.13
C LYS A 351 5.55 -20.74 7.81
N LYS A 352 6.64 -20.92 7.05
CA LYS A 352 7.94 -21.34 7.59
C LYS A 352 8.55 -20.29 8.50
N ALA A 353 8.42 -19.00 8.18
CA ALA A 353 8.88 -17.90 9.03
C ALA A 353 8.17 -17.91 10.40
N ILE A 354 6.86 -18.15 10.43
CA ILE A 354 6.10 -18.29 11.68
C ILE A 354 6.57 -19.54 12.45
N GLN A 355 6.77 -20.67 11.78
CA GLN A 355 7.26 -21.90 12.41
C GLN A 355 8.61 -21.69 13.13
N ILE A 356 9.61 -21.06 12.47
CA ILE A 356 10.90 -20.83 13.12
C ILE A 356 10.84 -19.78 14.25
N LEU A 357 9.89 -18.82 14.20
CA LEU A 357 9.61 -17.91 15.31
C LEU A 357 9.10 -18.66 16.55
N ASP A 358 8.22 -19.63 16.36
CA ASP A 358 7.71 -20.52 17.43
C ASP A 358 8.85 -21.36 18.00
N GLU A 359 9.66 -22.00 17.15
CA GLU A 359 10.76 -22.86 17.54
C GLU A 359 11.84 -22.14 18.36
N VAL A 360 12.17 -20.87 18.00
CA VAL A 360 13.13 -20.06 18.76
C VAL A 360 12.48 -19.32 19.93
N ASN A 361 11.17 -19.38 20.07
CA ASN A 361 10.42 -18.61 21.10
C ASN A 361 10.79 -17.11 21.07
N TYR A 362 10.76 -16.49 19.91
CA TYR A 362 11.38 -15.17 19.68
C TYR A 362 10.86 -14.06 20.60
N ASP A 363 9.56 -13.99 20.85
CA ASP A 363 8.91 -12.94 21.65
C ASP A 363 8.89 -13.23 23.18
N LYS A 364 9.47 -14.37 23.63
CA LYS A 364 9.46 -14.77 25.04
C LYS A 364 10.70 -14.37 25.83
#